data_4d42cbbf4dac198802c3c8ca52815c11
#
_entry.id   4d42cbbf4dac198802c3c8ca52815c11
#
_cell.length_a   1.000
_cell.length_b   1.000
_cell.length_c   1.000
_cell.angle_alpha   90.00
_cell.angle_beta   90.00
_cell.angle_gamma   90.00
#
_symmetry.space_group_name_H-M   'P 1'
#
loop_
_entity.id
_entity.type
_entity.pdbx_description
1 polymer ?
#
loop_
_entity_poly.entity_id
_entity_poly.type
_entity_poly.pdbx_seq_one_letter_code
_entity_poly.pdbx_strand_id
1 'polypeptide(L)'
;MSEDVSRSIELAHPEVRAGGSHLRFLRHHMREYGILIALIVIMAFFQIMTDGILMKPVNLTNLILQNSYIVIMAVGMLLVIVAGHIDLSVGSVLGFVGALAAVMIVQMDMNFVLASIICLAVGAAIGAMQGYWIAYWRIPSFIVTLAGMLVFKGLTLWLLAGQSVGPFPGSFQLLSSGFIPDIFGSGRTNILSLLLGLALVAGIFYLALRSRLRSRLSGHDDEPTGFFIAKNLVFAGAVLYFVWVLANFRGFPNVLIVMALLVGIYSFVTSKTTIGRRIYAVGGNVKAAKLSGINTERLTFLTFANMGMLAALAGLVFAARLNTATPKAGLGFELDVIAAVFIGGASMSGGVGTVVGAVVGAFIMGVMNNGMSILGIGIDYQQVIKGLVLLLAVIFDVYNKNKS
;
A
#
# COMPACT_ATOMS: atom_id res chain seq x y z
N MET A 1 -9.44 -49.31 49.84
CA MET A 1 -8.58 -48.89 48.73
C MET A 1 -9.41 -48.25 47.61
N SER A 2 -10.52 -47.58 47.95
CA SER A 2 -11.43 -46.91 47.01
C SER A 2 -11.85 -45.49 47.43
N GLU A 3 -11.33 -44.97 48.56
CA GLU A 3 -11.64 -43.64 49.05
C GLU A 3 -10.52 -42.60 48.83
N ASP A 4 -9.30 -43.02 48.49
CA ASP A 4 -8.16 -42.10 48.25
C ASP A 4 -8.01 -41.59 46.80
N VAL A 5 -8.79 -42.12 45.84
CA VAL A 5 -8.74 -41.71 44.44
C VAL A 5 -9.71 -40.55 44.16
N SER A 6 -10.73 -40.35 44.99
CA SER A 6 -11.71 -39.28 44.81
C SER A 6 -11.24 -37.89 45.34
N ARG A 7 -10.22 -37.89 46.22
CA ARG A 7 -9.65 -36.61 46.80
C ARG A 7 -8.56 -35.96 45.98
N SER A 8 -7.99 -36.63 44.99
CA SER A 8 -6.92 -36.08 44.12
C SER A 8 -7.40 -35.38 42.84
N ILE A 9 -8.71 -35.38 42.56
CA ILE A 9 -9.28 -34.74 41.35
C ILE A 9 -9.81 -33.33 41.65
N GLU A 10 -9.91 -32.90 42.89
CA GLU A 10 -10.56 -31.64 43.28
C GLU A 10 -9.58 -30.43 43.49
N LEU A 11 -8.28 -30.57 43.18
CA LEU A 11 -7.28 -29.51 43.40
C LEU A 11 -6.48 -29.11 42.17
N ALA A 12 -7.11 -29.01 40.98
CA ALA A 12 -6.45 -28.46 39.81
C ALA A 12 -7.39 -27.59 38.95
N HIS A 13 -8.09 -26.65 39.55
CA HIS A 13 -8.54 -25.47 38.82
C HIS A 13 -7.50 -24.37 39.01
N PRO A 14 -6.66 -24.06 38.01
CA PRO A 14 -5.86 -22.85 38.09
C PRO A 14 -6.81 -21.66 38.02
N GLU A 15 -6.88 -20.89 39.09
CA GLU A 15 -7.46 -19.53 39.08
C GLU A 15 -6.86 -18.78 37.93
N VAL A 16 -7.64 -18.57 36.87
CA VAL A 16 -7.28 -17.67 35.75
C VAL A 16 -7.28 -16.25 36.33
N ARG A 17 -6.11 -15.79 36.76
CA ARG A 17 -5.89 -14.40 37.17
C ARG A 17 -6.31 -13.48 36.03
N ALA A 18 -7.40 -12.78 36.19
CA ALA A 18 -8.01 -11.87 35.21
C ALA A 18 -7.08 -10.70 34.77
N GLY A 19 -5.98 -10.47 35.46
CA GLY A 19 -5.01 -9.43 35.12
C GLY A 19 -4.02 -9.76 33.99
N GLY A 20 -3.92 -11.02 33.56
CA GLY A 20 -2.96 -11.44 32.51
C GLY A 20 -3.52 -11.44 31.09
N SER A 21 -4.84 -11.39 30.91
CA SER A 21 -5.47 -11.52 29.61
C SER A 21 -5.29 -10.25 28.73
N HIS A 22 -5.40 -9.06 29.32
CA HIS A 22 -5.28 -7.80 28.60
C HIS A 22 -3.84 -7.55 28.08
N LEU A 23 -2.82 -7.89 28.87
CA LEU A 23 -1.42 -7.75 28.47
C LEU A 23 -1.02 -8.78 27.39
N ARG A 24 -1.53 -10.00 27.47
CA ARG A 24 -1.32 -11.03 26.44
C ARG A 24 -2.02 -10.65 25.14
N PHE A 25 -3.25 -10.14 25.20
CA PHE A 25 -3.99 -9.67 24.05
C PHE A 25 -3.28 -8.51 23.34
N LEU A 26 -2.83 -7.49 24.09
CA LEU A 26 -2.05 -6.37 23.56
C LEU A 26 -0.73 -6.84 22.93
N ARG A 27 -0.02 -7.77 23.55
CA ARG A 27 1.27 -8.29 23.05
C ARG A 27 1.11 -9.08 21.74
N HIS A 28 0.00 -9.81 21.58
CA HIS A 28 -0.29 -10.57 20.36
C HIS A 28 -0.63 -9.65 19.17
N HIS A 29 -1.31 -8.53 19.41
CA HIS A 29 -1.69 -7.56 18.39
C HIS A 29 -0.70 -6.40 18.22
N MET A 30 0.37 -6.35 19.01
CA MET A 30 1.38 -5.28 18.94
C MET A 30 2.04 -5.15 17.56
N ARG A 31 2.12 -6.23 16.80
CA ARG A 31 2.70 -6.18 15.45
C ARG A 31 1.81 -5.42 14.47
N GLU A 32 0.49 -5.58 14.56
CA GLU A 32 -0.47 -4.88 13.69
C GLU A 32 -0.63 -3.41 14.08
N TYR A 33 -0.73 -3.13 15.38
CA TYR A 33 -0.86 -1.76 15.90
C TYR A 33 0.46 -0.99 15.87
N GLY A 34 1.60 -1.67 15.93
CA GLY A 34 2.92 -1.03 15.93
C GLY A 34 3.17 -0.16 14.70
N ILE A 35 2.72 -0.62 13.51
CA ILE A 35 2.88 0.14 12.26
C ILE A 35 2.00 1.39 12.25
N LEU A 36 0.77 1.30 12.76
CA LEU A 36 -0.14 2.45 12.90
C LEU A 36 0.39 3.47 13.92
N ILE A 37 0.92 2.98 15.04
CA ILE A 37 1.57 3.83 16.05
C ILE A 37 2.78 4.54 15.43
N ALA A 38 3.61 3.84 14.66
CA ALA A 38 4.74 4.44 13.96
C ALA A 38 4.30 5.56 13.02
N LEU A 39 3.21 5.36 12.24
CA LEU A 39 2.64 6.41 11.39
C LEU A 39 2.22 7.63 12.22
N ILE A 40 1.49 7.42 13.32
CA ILE A 40 1.03 8.51 14.20
C ILE A 40 2.21 9.26 14.80
N VAL A 41 3.24 8.54 15.27
CA VAL A 41 4.45 9.15 15.86
C VAL A 41 5.21 9.98 14.82
N ILE A 42 5.37 9.47 13.61
CA ILE A 42 6.05 10.19 12.52
C ILE A 42 5.23 11.42 12.09
N MET A 43 3.90 11.30 12.00
CA MET A 43 3.02 12.43 11.73
C MET A 43 3.11 13.50 12.82
N ALA A 44 3.09 13.11 14.09
CA ALA A 44 3.24 14.03 15.23
C ALA A 44 4.61 14.70 15.23
N PHE A 45 5.68 13.94 14.97
CA PHE A 45 7.03 14.48 14.84
C PHE A 45 7.11 15.58 13.77
N PHE A 46 6.67 15.29 12.55
CA PHE A 46 6.71 16.30 11.48
C PHE A 46 5.70 17.44 11.71
N GLN A 47 4.56 17.18 12.36
CA GLN A 47 3.61 18.25 12.74
C GLN A 47 4.27 19.28 13.63
N ILE A 48 5.05 18.83 14.63
CA ILE A 48 5.78 19.73 15.54
C ILE A 48 6.93 20.42 14.78
N MET A 49 7.73 19.66 14.03
CA MET A 49 8.90 20.18 13.34
C MET A 49 8.57 21.17 12.21
N THR A 50 7.36 21.09 11.66
CA THR A 50 6.89 21.97 10.57
C THR A 50 5.96 23.09 11.06
N ASP A 51 5.94 23.38 12.37
CA ASP A 51 5.06 24.41 12.97
C ASP A 51 3.59 24.28 12.55
N GLY A 52 3.09 23.04 12.52
CA GLY A 52 1.70 22.76 12.18
C GLY A 52 1.36 22.73 10.70
N ILE A 53 2.33 22.88 9.80
CA ILE A 53 2.07 22.91 8.35
C ILE A 53 1.65 21.56 7.82
N LEU A 54 2.17 20.44 8.38
CA LEU A 54 1.90 19.09 7.88
C LEU A 54 0.39 18.80 7.83
N MET A 55 -0.38 19.16 8.85
CA MET A 55 -1.81 18.87 8.97
C MET A 55 -2.73 19.95 8.34
N LYS A 56 -2.16 20.98 7.70
CA LYS A 56 -3.00 21.95 6.96
C LYS A 56 -3.75 21.24 5.81
N PRO A 57 -5.03 21.62 5.54
CA PRO A 57 -5.86 20.96 4.53
C PRO A 57 -5.22 20.85 3.15
N VAL A 58 -4.57 21.94 2.69
CA VAL A 58 -3.84 21.96 1.42
C VAL A 58 -2.72 20.93 1.39
N ASN A 59 -1.92 20.87 2.45
CA ASN A 59 -0.77 19.97 2.51
C ASN A 59 -1.22 18.51 2.65
N LEU A 60 -2.24 18.23 3.46
CA LEU A 60 -2.79 16.89 3.62
C LEU A 60 -3.38 16.36 2.30
N THR A 61 -4.09 17.21 1.55
CA THR A 61 -4.57 16.87 0.20
C THR A 61 -3.39 16.59 -0.74
N ASN A 62 -2.37 17.44 -0.73
CA ASN A 62 -1.17 17.26 -1.54
C ASN A 62 -0.43 15.97 -1.17
N LEU A 63 -0.35 15.63 0.10
CA LEU A 63 0.26 14.39 0.58
C LEU A 63 -0.43 13.17 -0.03
N ILE A 64 -1.76 13.14 -0.09
CA ILE A 64 -2.53 12.06 -0.74
C ILE A 64 -2.21 12.00 -2.23
N LEU A 65 -2.30 13.13 -2.92
CA LEU A 65 -2.03 13.21 -4.35
C LEU A 65 -0.59 12.78 -4.67
N GLN A 66 0.38 13.19 -3.84
CA GLN A 66 1.80 12.88 -4.02
C GLN A 66 2.12 11.42 -3.78
N ASN A 67 1.45 10.78 -2.85
CA ASN A 67 1.74 9.40 -2.46
C ASN A 67 0.88 8.37 -3.18
N SER A 68 -0.07 8.80 -3.99
CA SER A 68 -0.99 7.89 -4.68
C SER A 68 -0.27 6.81 -5.50
N TYR A 69 0.77 7.18 -6.24
CA TYR A 69 1.54 6.22 -7.03
C TYR A 69 2.32 5.23 -6.17
N ILE A 70 2.82 5.65 -4.99
CA ILE A 70 3.50 4.76 -4.04
C ILE A 70 2.51 3.73 -3.51
N VAL A 71 1.30 4.16 -3.10
CA VAL A 71 0.25 3.25 -2.61
C VAL A 71 -0.14 2.24 -3.68
N ILE A 72 -0.39 2.69 -4.93
CA ILE A 72 -0.75 1.81 -6.04
C ILE A 72 0.33 0.75 -6.27
N MET A 73 1.60 1.16 -6.34
CA MET A 73 2.71 0.24 -6.56
C MET A 73 2.99 -0.64 -5.34
N ALA A 74 2.82 -0.14 -4.11
CA ALA A 74 3.07 -0.91 -2.89
C ALA A 74 2.11 -2.10 -2.76
N VAL A 75 0.87 -1.96 -3.21
CA VAL A 75 -0.10 -3.06 -3.24
C VAL A 75 0.35 -4.19 -4.18
N GLY A 76 0.90 -3.85 -5.34
CA GLY A 76 1.48 -4.83 -6.27
C GLY A 76 2.79 -5.42 -5.76
N MET A 77 3.68 -4.56 -5.26
CA MET A 77 4.99 -4.95 -4.71
C MET A 77 4.85 -5.88 -3.50
N LEU A 78 3.80 -5.70 -2.70
CA LEU A 78 3.49 -6.63 -1.62
C LEU A 78 3.36 -8.06 -2.12
N LEU A 79 2.63 -8.29 -3.22
CA LEU A 79 2.47 -9.64 -3.77
C LEU A 79 3.80 -10.20 -4.30
N VAL A 80 4.63 -9.35 -4.90
CA VAL A 80 5.96 -9.73 -5.39
C VAL A 80 6.86 -10.13 -4.22
N ILE A 81 6.92 -9.32 -3.14
CA ILE A 81 7.74 -9.57 -1.95
C ILE A 81 7.21 -10.80 -1.19
N VAL A 82 5.90 -10.92 -1.00
CA VAL A 82 5.28 -12.08 -0.37
C VAL A 82 5.56 -13.35 -1.16
N ALA A 83 5.64 -13.31 -2.49
CA ALA A 83 6.05 -14.44 -3.31
C ALA A 83 7.56 -14.77 -3.23
N GLY A 84 8.36 -13.99 -2.49
CA GLY A 84 9.80 -14.17 -2.31
C GLY A 84 10.66 -13.54 -3.41
N HIS A 85 10.13 -12.52 -4.11
CA HIS A 85 10.80 -11.80 -5.18
C HIS A 85 10.90 -10.30 -4.89
N ILE A 86 11.75 -9.60 -5.66
CA ILE A 86 11.86 -8.14 -5.64
C ILE A 86 11.80 -7.64 -7.08
N ASP A 87 11.04 -6.57 -7.33
CA ASP A 87 10.96 -5.90 -8.63
C ASP A 87 11.55 -4.48 -8.53
N LEU A 88 12.72 -4.31 -9.13
CA LEU A 88 13.42 -3.03 -9.19
C LEU A 88 13.01 -2.19 -10.40
N SER A 89 12.21 -2.72 -11.32
CA SER A 89 11.85 -2.03 -12.56
C SER A 89 10.62 -1.12 -12.44
N VAL A 90 9.86 -1.23 -11.35
CA VAL A 90 8.53 -0.60 -11.20
C VAL A 90 8.55 0.91 -11.41
N GLY A 91 9.58 1.60 -10.91
CA GLY A 91 9.74 3.04 -11.12
C GLY A 91 10.00 3.39 -12.58
N SER A 92 10.86 2.65 -13.25
CA SER A 92 11.19 2.85 -14.67
C SER A 92 10.03 2.47 -15.60
N VAL A 93 9.27 1.42 -15.27
CA VAL A 93 8.04 1.05 -16.00
C VAL A 93 6.97 2.13 -15.85
N LEU A 94 6.80 2.68 -14.63
CA LEU A 94 5.94 3.84 -14.37
C LEU A 94 6.33 5.03 -15.28
N GLY A 95 7.61 5.39 -15.30
CA GLY A 95 8.13 6.48 -16.13
C GLY A 95 7.91 6.25 -17.61
N PHE A 96 8.20 5.04 -18.10
CA PHE A 96 8.03 4.65 -19.50
C PHE A 96 6.55 4.70 -19.93
N VAL A 97 5.65 4.17 -19.10
CA VAL A 97 4.22 4.20 -19.40
C VAL A 97 3.67 5.62 -19.36
N GLY A 98 4.12 6.46 -18.43
CA GLY A 98 3.78 7.87 -18.40
C GLY A 98 4.25 8.62 -19.67
N ALA A 99 5.45 8.30 -20.16
CA ALA A 99 5.96 8.83 -21.43
C ALA A 99 5.16 8.34 -22.64
N LEU A 100 4.81 7.05 -22.67
CA LEU A 100 3.98 6.46 -23.72
C LEU A 100 2.59 7.13 -23.76
N ALA A 101 1.96 7.35 -22.61
CA ALA A 101 0.70 8.08 -22.49
C ALA A 101 0.82 9.50 -23.04
N ALA A 102 1.91 10.21 -22.73
CA ALA A 102 2.12 11.56 -23.23
C ALA A 102 2.27 11.61 -24.75
N VAL A 103 3.03 10.70 -25.34
CA VAL A 103 3.14 10.61 -26.81
C VAL A 103 1.77 10.33 -27.44
N MET A 104 1.04 9.32 -26.94
CA MET A 104 -0.26 8.97 -27.52
C MET A 104 -1.32 10.07 -27.33
N ILE A 105 -1.42 10.66 -26.14
CA ILE A 105 -2.49 11.62 -25.84
C ILE A 105 -2.15 13.02 -26.33
N VAL A 106 -0.89 13.48 -26.14
CA VAL A 106 -0.51 14.87 -26.40
C VAL A 106 0.04 15.06 -27.81
N GLN A 107 0.88 14.14 -28.32
CA GLN A 107 1.50 14.29 -29.64
C GLN A 107 0.67 13.67 -30.76
N MET A 108 -0.02 12.53 -30.48
CA MET A 108 -0.83 11.83 -31.47
C MET A 108 -2.33 12.15 -31.35
N ASP A 109 -2.72 13.01 -30.41
CA ASP A 109 -4.11 13.42 -30.13
C ASP A 109 -5.08 12.24 -29.97
N MET A 110 -4.57 11.13 -29.38
CA MET A 110 -5.35 9.93 -29.16
C MET A 110 -6.32 10.11 -27.98
N ASN A 111 -7.50 9.51 -28.07
CA ASN A 111 -8.45 9.48 -26.95
C ASN A 111 -7.79 8.92 -25.70
N PHE A 112 -7.87 9.68 -24.59
CA PHE A 112 -7.17 9.33 -23.33
C PHE A 112 -7.62 8.00 -22.73
N VAL A 113 -8.88 7.56 -22.93
CA VAL A 113 -9.38 6.28 -22.45
C VAL A 113 -8.70 5.13 -23.21
N LEU A 114 -8.64 5.22 -24.55
CA LEU A 114 -7.98 4.23 -25.38
C LEU A 114 -6.48 4.17 -25.08
N ALA A 115 -5.82 5.32 -24.97
CA ALA A 115 -4.41 5.42 -24.59
C ALA A 115 -4.14 4.78 -23.22
N SER A 116 -5.02 5.02 -22.23
CA SER A 116 -4.89 4.42 -20.89
C SER A 116 -5.03 2.90 -20.92
N ILE A 117 -5.95 2.35 -21.70
CA ILE A 117 -6.12 0.89 -21.87
C ILE A 117 -4.86 0.28 -22.50
N ILE A 118 -4.33 0.91 -23.56
CA ILE A 118 -3.09 0.46 -24.20
C ILE A 118 -1.94 0.50 -23.22
N CYS A 119 -1.80 1.58 -22.45
CA CYS A 119 -0.78 1.72 -21.41
C CYS A 119 -0.85 0.62 -20.35
N LEU A 120 -2.04 0.29 -19.85
CA LEU A 120 -2.23 -0.81 -18.90
C LEU A 120 -1.86 -2.17 -19.51
N ALA A 121 -2.24 -2.41 -20.77
CA ALA A 121 -1.87 -3.63 -21.49
C ALA A 121 -0.36 -3.74 -21.72
N VAL A 122 0.30 -2.64 -22.10
CA VAL A 122 1.77 -2.58 -22.25
C VAL A 122 2.46 -2.84 -20.90
N GLY A 123 2.00 -2.23 -19.81
CA GLY A 123 2.56 -2.50 -18.49
C GLY A 123 2.40 -3.95 -18.07
N ALA A 124 1.21 -4.53 -18.28
CA ALA A 124 0.97 -5.96 -18.04
C ALA A 124 1.88 -6.86 -18.89
N ALA A 125 2.08 -6.53 -20.18
CA ALA A 125 2.99 -7.24 -21.07
C ALA A 125 4.46 -7.15 -20.62
N ILE A 126 4.91 -5.98 -20.16
CA ILE A 126 6.26 -5.79 -19.61
C ILE A 126 6.45 -6.69 -18.38
N GLY A 127 5.50 -6.64 -17.44
CA GLY A 127 5.55 -7.49 -16.25
C GLY A 127 5.47 -8.98 -16.60
N ALA A 128 4.65 -9.37 -17.58
CA ALA A 128 4.56 -10.74 -18.06
C ALA A 128 5.88 -11.21 -18.69
N MET A 129 6.54 -10.38 -19.50
CA MET A 129 7.84 -10.67 -20.10
C MET A 129 8.91 -10.91 -19.01
N GLN A 130 9.00 -10.04 -18.02
CA GLN A 130 9.92 -10.22 -16.89
C GLN A 130 9.56 -11.47 -16.07
N GLY A 131 8.27 -11.64 -15.77
CA GLY A 131 7.76 -12.81 -15.06
C GLY A 131 8.03 -14.13 -15.78
N TYR A 132 8.04 -14.13 -17.11
CA TYR A 132 8.38 -15.30 -17.90
C TYR A 132 9.84 -15.76 -17.67
N TRP A 133 10.78 -14.85 -17.73
CA TRP A 133 12.19 -15.19 -17.48
C TRP A 133 12.44 -15.61 -16.02
N ILE A 134 11.77 -14.95 -15.07
CA ILE A 134 11.90 -15.27 -13.65
C ILE A 134 11.29 -16.65 -13.34
N ALA A 135 10.05 -16.89 -13.81
CA ALA A 135 9.30 -18.07 -13.45
C ALA A 135 9.75 -19.33 -14.19
N TYR A 136 9.93 -19.25 -15.50
CA TYR A 136 10.20 -20.44 -16.34
C TYR A 136 11.68 -20.67 -16.58
N TRP A 137 12.48 -19.59 -16.74
CA TRP A 137 13.94 -19.71 -16.89
C TRP A 137 14.68 -19.66 -15.56
N ARG A 138 13.95 -19.37 -14.46
CA ARG A 138 14.50 -19.32 -13.10
C ARG A 138 15.66 -18.34 -12.92
N ILE A 139 15.68 -17.28 -13.72
CA ILE A 139 16.63 -16.19 -13.55
C ILE A 139 16.26 -15.43 -12.27
N PRO A 140 17.20 -15.10 -11.39
CA PRO A 140 16.92 -14.34 -10.18
C PRO A 140 16.16 -13.04 -10.50
N SER A 141 15.08 -12.76 -9.77
CA SER A 141 14.19 -11.64 -10.06
C SER A 141 14.89 -10.29 -10.06
N PHE A 142 15.82 -10.07 -9.12
CA PHE A 142 16.56 -8.82 -9.03
C PHE A 142 17.42 -8.55 -10.29
N ILE A 143 17.96 -9.59 -10.95
CA ILE A 143 18.74 -9.43 -12.18
C ILE A 143 17.84 -9.02 -13.33
N VAL A 144 16.72 -9.72 -13.52
CA VAL A 144 15.77 -9.43 -14.61
C VAL A 144 15.19 -8.03 -14.45
N THR A 145 14.77 -7.68 -13.24
CA THR A 145 14.14 -6.38 -12.99
C THR A 145 15.15 -5.23 -12.98
N LEU A 146 16.39 -5.46 -12.54
CA LEU A 146 17.47 -4.47 -12.68
C LEU A 146 17.77 -4.18 -14.16
N ALA A 147 17.87 -5.23 -14.99
CA ALA A 147 18.02 -5.06 -16.43
C ALA A 147 16.81 -4.31 -17.02
N GLY A 148 15.59 -4.70 -16.62
CA GLY A 148 14.35 -4.00 -17.01
C GLY A 148 14.35 -2.53 -16.60
N MET A 149 14.82 -2.22 -15.40
CA MET A 149 14.96 -0.82 -14.93
C MET A 149 15.80 0.02 -15.90
N LEU A 150 16.96 -0.50 -16.32
CA LEU A 150 17.85 0.21 -17.24
C LEU A 150 17.22 0.34 -18.64
N VAL A 151 16.61 -0.74 -19.14
CA VAL A 151 15.94 -0.73 -20.46
C VAL A 151 14.81 0.27 -20.50
N PHE A 152 13.86 0.24 -19.55
CA PHE A 152 12.71 1.13 -19.58
C PHE A 152 13.08 2.57 -19.25
N LYS A 153 14.13 2.81 -18.45
CA LYS A 153 14.70 4.15 -18.29
C LYS A 153 15.28 4.68 -19.60
N GLY A 154 16.04 3.86 -20.32
CA GLY A 154 16.57 4.22 -21.65
C GLY A 154 15.47 4.48 -22.67
N LEU A 155 14.43 3.63 -22.70
CA LEU A 155 13.28 3.80 -23.58
C LEU A 155 12.47 5.06 -23.24
N THR A 156 12.37 5.44 -21.99
CA THR A 156 11.72 6.71 -21.57
C THR A 156 12.48 7.91 -22.13
N LEU A 157 13.81 7.92 -22.00
CA LEU A 157 14.67 8.98 -22.54
C LEU A 157 14.56 9.06 -24.07
N TRP A 158 14.58 7.92 -24.74
CA TRP A 158 14.44 7.82 -26.21
C TRP A 158 13.08 8.32 -26.68
N LEU A 159 11.99 7.85 -26.05
CA LEU A 159 10.62 8.18 -26.43
C LEU A 159 10.29 9.68 -26.28
N LEU A 160 10.83 10.29 -25.22
CA LEU A 160 10.66 11.72 -24.95
C LEU A 160 11.73 12.59 -25.59
N ALA A 161 12.70 12.02 -26.30
CA ALA A 161 13.86 12.75 -26.86
C ALA A 161 14.55 13.66 -25.81
N GLY A 162 14.57 13.25 -24.55
CA GLY A 162 15.17 13.99 -23.44
C GLY A 162 14.36 15.20 -22.96
N GLN A 163 13.17 15.46 -23.51
CA GLN A 163 12.33 16.62 -23.17
C GLN A 163 11.06 16.21 -22.43
N SER A 164 10.45 17.12 -21.69
CA SER A 164 9.15 16.89 -21.08
C SER A 164 8.02 17.12 -22.08
N VAL A 165 7.01 16.25 -22.07
CA VAL A 165 5.84 16.31 -22.97
C VAL A 165 4.58 16.55 -22.15
N GLY A 166 3.84 17.61 -22.49
CA GLY A 166 2.58 18.06 -21.87
C GLY A 166 2.14 19.38 -22.50
N PRO A 167 1.07 20.02 -22.03
CA PRO A 167 0.14 19.54 -20.97
C PRO A 167 -0.83 18.46 -21.46
N PHE A 168 -1.35 17.67 -20.53
CA PHE A 168 -2.41 16.71 -20.83
C PHE A 168 -3.80 17.37 -20.86
N PRO A 169 -4.79 16.79 -21.60
CA PRO A 169 -6.17 17.23 -21.56
C PRO A 169 -6.74 17.22 -20.14
N GLY A 170 -7.63 18.17 -19.81
CA GLY A 170 -8.25 18.27 -18.49
C GLY A 170 -9.00 16.99 -18.08
N SER A 171 -9.61 16.28 -19.05
CA SER A 171 -10.28 14.99 -18.81
C SER A 171 -9.32 13.90 -18.28
N PHE A 172 -8.08 13.86 -18.78
CA PHE A 172 -7.06 12.93 -18.29
C PHE A 172 -6.56 13.33 -16.88
N GLN A 173 -6.42 14.63 -16.63
CA GLN A 173 -6.00 15.13 -15.31
C GLN A 173 -6.99 14.75 -14.20
N LEU A 174 -8.29 14.59 -14.50
CA LEU A 174 -9.30 14.14 -13.55
C LEU A 174 -8.99 12.78 -12.93
N LEU A 175 -8.18 11.95 -13.57
CA LEU A 175 -7.77 10.65 -13.03
C LEU A 175 -7.04 10.78 -11.68
N SER A 176 -6.25 11.84 -11.51
CA SER A 176 -5.47 12.08 -10.29
C SER A 176 -5.86 13.38 -9.59
N SER A 177 -5.72 14.52 -10.26
CA SER A 177 -5.87 15.86 -9.69
C SER A 177 -7.31 16.37 -9.65
N GLY A 178 -8.29 15.59 -10.15
CA GLY A 178 -9.71 15.87 -10.03
C GLY A 178 -10.22 15.66 -8.60
N PHE A 179 -11.32 16.33 -8.30
CA PHE A 179 -12.02 16.21 -7.02
C PHE A 179 -13.49 15.86 -7.28
N ILE A 180 -14.10 15.17 -6.33
CA ILE A 180 -15.54 14.87 -6.39
C ILE A 180 -16.30 16.19 -6.27
N PRO A 181 -17.13 16.55 -7.28
CA PRO A 181 -17.90 17.79 -7.25
C PRO A 181 -18.93 17.76 -6.13
N ASP A 182 -19.15 18.89 -5.48
CA ASP A 182 -20.22 19.03 -4.49
C ASP A 182 -21.57 19.26 -5.18
N ILE A 183 -22.46 18.29 -5.05
CA ILE A 183 -23.81 18.35 -5.66
C ILE A 183 -24.81 19.08 -4.73
N PHE A 184 -24.49 19.18 -3.43
CA PHE A 184 -25.42 19.66 -2.40
C PHE A 184 -25.15 21.08 -1.91
N GLY A 185 -23.95 21.62 -2.22
CA GLY A 185 -23.52 22.85 -1.59
C GLY A 185 -22.95 23.89 -2.52
N SER A 186 -23.25 25.13 -2.20
CA SER A 186 -22.56 26.33 -2.69
C SER A 186 -21.61 26.90 -1.63
N GLY A 187 -21.34 26.13 -0.56
CA GLY A 187 -20.60 26.59 0.61
C GLY A 187 -19.09 26.35 0.54
N ARG A 188 -18.40 26.75 1.60
CA ARG A 188 -16.96 26.61 1.77
C ARG A 188 -16.52 25.14 1.98
N THR A 189 -17.45 24.29 2.42
CA THR A 189 -17.20 22.90 2.79
C THR A 189 -17.93 21.97 1.82
N ASN A 190 -17.23 20.97 1.27
CA ASN A 190 -17.81 19.98 0.38
C ASN A 190 -18.67 18.99 1.16
N ILE A 191 -20.01 19.16 1.09
CA ILE A 191 -21.00 18.37 1.83
C ILE A 191 -21.00 16.92 1.35
N LEU A 192 -20.89 16.69 0.04
CA LEU A 192 -20.85 15.33 -0.51
C LEU A 192 -19.67 14.53 0.06
N SER A 193 -18.51 15.13 0.18
CA SER A 193 -17.34 14.48 0.80
C SER A 193 -17.58 14.12 2.27
N LEU A 194 -18.26 14.96 3.04
CA LEU A 194 -18.63 14.65 4.42
C LEU A 194 -19.60 13.48 4.49
N LEU A 195 -20.62 13.44 3.64
CA LEU A 195 -21.59 12.35 3.59
C LEU A 195 -20.93 11.02 3.19
N LEU A 196 -20.04 11.04 2.20
CA LEU A 196 -19.28 9.86 1.80
C LEU A 196 -18.35 9.37 2.92
N GLY A 197 -17.71 10.29 3.63
CA GLY A 197 -16.88 9.94 4.78
C GLY A 197 -17.67 9.34 5.93
N LEU A 198 -18.84 9.90 6.23
CA LEU A 198 -19.75 9.36 7.24
C LEU A 198 -20.26 7.97 6.85
N ALA A 199 -20.64 7.78 5.57
CA ALA A 199 -21.05 6.48 5.04
C ALA A 199 -19.93 5.45 5.11
N LEU A 200 -18.68 5.84 4.82
CA LEU A 200 -17.49 4.99 4.94
C LEU A 200 -17.28 4.52 6.39
N VAL A 201 -17.31 5.45 7.35
CA VAL A 201 -17.16 5.14 8.79
C VAL A 201 -18.28 4.23 9.27
N ALA A 202 -19.54 4.54 8.91
CA ALA A 202 -20.68 3.70 9.24
C ALA A 202 -20.58 2.29 8.66
N GLY A 203 -20.11 2.17 7.40
CA GLY A 203 -19.87 0.90 6.73
C GLY A 203 -18.78 0.08 7.42
N ILE A 204 -17.65 0.69 7.76
CA ILE A 204 -16.55 0.02 8.47
C ILE A 204 -17.01 -0.45 9.86
N PHE A 205 -17.72 0.40 10.60
CA PHE A 205 -18.27 0.06 11.91
C PHE A 205 -19.28 -1.09 11.82
N TYR A 206 -20.17 -1.06 10.83
CA TYR A 206 -21.12 -2.15 10.59
C TYR A 206 -20.40 -3.48 10.30
N LEU A 207 -19.36 -3.47 9.45
CA LEU A 207 -18.58 -4.67 9.15
C LEU A 207 -17.82 -5.19 10.38
N ALA A 208 -17.25 -4.31 11.18
CA ALA A 208 -16.58 -4.65 12.43
C ALA A 208 -17.56 -5.28 13.44
N LEU A 209 -18.75 -4.69 13.59
CA LEU A 209 -19.81 -5.21 14.47
C LEU A 209 -20.30 -6.59 13.98
N ARG A 210 -20.56 -6.73 12.69
CA ARG A 210 -20.97 -8.00 12.08
C ARG A 210 -19.91 -9.09 12.25
N SER A 211 -18.64 -8.76 12.09
CA SER A 211 -17.53 -9.68 12.31
C SER A 211 -17.50 -10.14 13.77
N ARG A 212 -17.62 -9.20 14.71
CA ARG A 212 -17.64 -9.49 16.15
C ARG A 212 -18.81 -10.37 16.56
N LEU A 213 -20.02 -10.07 16.07
CA LEU A 213 -21.19 -10.89 16.36
C LEU A 213 -21.01 -12.34 15.88
N ARG A 214 -20.38 -12.52 14.70
CA ARG A 214 -20.07 -13.87 14.20
C ARG A 214 -19.04 -14.59 15.09
N SER A 215 -17.97 -13.93 15.50
CA SER A 215 -16.96 -14.48 16.40
C SER A 215 -17.56 -14.90 17.74
N ARG A 216 -18.46 -14.08 18.30
CA ARG A 216 -19.19 -14.42 19.53
C ARG A 216 -20.06 -15.67 19.39
N LEU A 217 -20.81 -15.75 18.28
CA LEU A 217 -21.64 -16.92 17.99
C LEU A 217 -20.81 -18.22 17.80
N SER A 218 -19.56 -18.07 17.38
CA SER A 218 -18.61 -19.18 17.21
C SER A 218 -17.75 -19.48 18.45
N GLY A 219 -17.98 -18.76 19.56
CA GLY A 219 -17.22 -18.96 20.82
C GLY A 219 -15.75 -18.49 20.78
N HIS A 220 -15.39 -17.64 19.82
CA HIS A 220 -14.01 -17.20 19.59
C HIS A 220 -13.79 -15.68 19.86
N ASP A 221 -14.69 -15.00 20.57
CA ASP A 221 -14.56 -13.58 20.86
C ASP A 221 -13.89 -13.35 22.21
N ASP A 222 -12.58 -13.14 22.20
CA ASP A 222 -11.76 -12.80 23.38
C ASP A 222 -11.56 -11.28 23.55
N GLU A 223 -12.12 -10.44 22.65
CA GLU A 223 -11.92 -8.99 22.70
C GLU A 223 -12.86 -8.33 23.72
N PRO A 224 -12.33 -7.63 24.77
CA PRO A 224 -13.16 -6.91 25.73
C PRO A 224 -14.05 -5.85 25.04
N THR A 225 -15.33 -5.77 25.43
CA THR A 225 -16.28 -4.83 24.80
C THR A 225 -15.82 -3.37 24.88
N GLY A 226 -15.26 -2.97 26.01
CA GLY A 226 -14.71 -1.60 26.19
C GLY A 226 -13.59 -1.30 25.21
N PHE A 227 -12.67 -2.26 24.98
CA PHE A 227 -11.58 -2.11 24.03
C PHE A 227 -12.09 -2.03 22.58
N PHE A 228 -13.05 -2.88 22.21
CA PHE A 228 -13.69 -2.83 20.88
C PHE A 228 -14.32 -1.48 20.59
N ILE A 229 -15.09 -0.92 21.56
CA ILE A 229 -15.74 0.37 21.41
C ILE A 229 -14.67 1.47 21.32
N ALA A 230 -13.70 1.51 22.24
CA ALA A 230 -12.65 2.53 22.26
C ALA A 230 -11.84 2.55 20.95
N LYS A 231 -11.42 1.38 20.47
CA LYS A 231 -10.70 1.22 19.20
C LYS A 231 -11.48 1.78 18.01
N ASN A 232 -12.76 1.40 17.90
CA ASN A 232 -13.59 1.85 16.79
C ASN A 232 -13.94 3.34 16.89
N LEU A 233 -14.12 3.91 18.09
CA LEU A 233 -14.33 5.34 18.28
C LEU A 233 -13.10 6.16 17.91
N VAL A 234 -11.91 5.74 18.34
CA VAL A 234 -10.66 6.41 17.97
C VAL A 234 -10.45 6.37 16.47
N PHE A 235 -10.67 5.20 15.84
CA PHE A 235 -10.57 5.05 14.40
C PHE A 235 -11.59 5.92 13.65
N ALA A 236 -12.86 5.88 14.06
CA ALA A 236 -13.92 6.71 13.49
C ALA A 236 -13.61 8.20 13.62
N GLY A 237 -13.16 8.63 14.80
CA GLY A 237 -12.76 10.02 15.05
C GLY A 237 -11.60 10.47 14.15
N ALA A 238 -10.58 9.64 13.99
CA ALA A 238 -9.45 9.92 13.11
C ALA A 238 -9.88 10.04 11.63
N VAL A 239 -10.70 9.09 11.15
CA VAL A 239 -11.22 9.12 9.78
C VAL A 239 -12.12 10.33 9.55
N LEU A 240 -13.05 10.63 10.46
CA LEU A 240 -13.94 11.79 10.35
C LEU A 240 -13.18 13.12 10.40
N TYR A 241 -12.16 13.23 11.25
CA TYR A 241 -11.27 14.39 11.26
C TYR A 241 -10.58 14.58 9.91
N PHE A 242 -10.02 13.49 9.35
CA PHE A 242 -9.38 13.50 8.04
C PHE A 242 -10.35 13.91 6.92
N VAL A 243 -11.54 13.33 6.92
CA VAL A 243 -12.63 13.67 6.00
C VAL A 243 -13.00 15.15 6.10
N TRP A 244 -13.15 15.65 7.33
CA TRP A 244 -13.47 17.05 7.60
C TRP A 244 -12.39 18.00 7.06
N VAL A 245 -11.12 17.66 7.26
CA VAL A 245 -9.99 18.43 6.73
C VAL A 245 -10.03 18.50 5.21
N LEU A 246 -10.26 17.38 4.52
CA LEU A 246 -10.36 17.34 3.06
C LEU A 246 -11.60 18.09 2.55
N ALA A 247 -12.75 17.94 3.19
CA ALA A 247 -13.98 18.60 2.81
C ALA A 247 -13.89 20.13 2.92
N ASN A 248 -13.07 20.65 3.84
CA ASN A 248 -12.85 22.10 4.02
C ASN A 248 -11.84 22.70 3.00
N PHE A 249 -11.26 21.88 2.10
CA PHE A 249 -10.39 22.39 1.04
C PHE A 249 -11.05 22.26 -0.33
N ARG A 250 -11.06 21.09 -0.94
CA ARG A 250 -11.61 20.82 -2.28
C ARG A 250 -12.50 19.57 -2.32
N GLY A 251 -12.62 18.87 -1.20
CA GLY A 251 -13.29 17.58 -1.11
C GLY A 251 -12.34 16.40 -1.38
N PHE A 252 -12.90 15.24 -1.69
CA PHE A 252 -12.13 14.04 -1.96
C PHE A 252 -11.47 14.08 -3.33
N PRO A 253 -10.13 13.91 -3.41
CA PRO A 253 -9.45 13.69 -4.67
C PRO A 253 -9.91 12.37 -5.33
N ASN A 254 -10.10 12.39 -6.65
CA ASN A 254 -10.53 11.19 -7.39
C ASN A 254 -9.56 10.01 -7.23
N VAL A 255 -8.29 10.28 -7.05
CA VAL A 255 -7.28 9.23 -6.82
C VAL A 255 -7.53 8.43 -5.54
N LEU A 256 -8.23 9.00 -4.54
CA LEU A 256 -8.65 8.24 -3.35
C LEU A 256 -9.61 7.10 -3.70
N ILE A 257 -10.49 7.30 -4.69
CA ILE A 257 -11.40 6.25 -5.17
C ILE A 257 -10.58 5.12 -5.79
N VAL A 258 -9.59 5.46 -6.63
CA VAL A 258 -8.69 4.48 -7.24
C VAL A 258 -7.95 3.69 -6.19
N MET A 259 -7.34 4.38 -5.20
CA MET A 259 -6.62 3.73 -4.11
C MET A 259 -7.55 2.85 -3.25
N ALA A 260 -8.72 3.35 -2.85
CA ALA A 260 -9.67 2.60 -2.03
C ALA A 260 -10.16 1.33 -2.75
N LEU A 261 -10.46 1.44 -4.04
CA LEU A 261 -10.85 0.30 -4.88
C LEU A 261 -9.74 -0.75 -4.93
N LEU A 262 -8.50 -0.34 -5.19
CA LEU A 262 -7.35 -1.25 -5.22
C LEU A 262 -7.12 -1.91 -3.86
N VAL A 263 -7.08 -1.13 -2.79
CA VAL A 263 -6.91 -1.66 -1.43
C VAL A 263 -8.02 -2.66 -1.09
N GLY A 264 -9.27 -2.36 -1.45
CA GLY A 264 -10.40 -3.28 -1.25
C GLY A 264 -10.25 -4.58 -2.05
N ILE A 265 -9.97 -4.48 -3.36
CA ILE A 265 -9.79 -5.64 -4.24
C ILE A 265 -8.63 -6.51 -3.75
N TYR A 266 -7.46 -5.93 -3.51
CA TYR A 266 -6.28 -6.69 -3.12
C TYR A 266 -6.36 -7.24 -1.69
N SER A 267 -7.01 -6.53 -0.76
CA SER A 267 -7.33 -7.08 0.56
C SER A 267 -8.25 -8.28 0.46
N PHE A 268 -9.26 -8.23 -0.42
CA PHE A 268 -10.13 -9.37 -0.70
C PHE A 268 -9.36 -10.52 -1.36
N VAL A 269 -8.56 -10.24 -2.39
CA VAL A 269 -7.76 -11.24 -3.11
C VAL A 269 -6.81 -11.95 -2.14
N THR A 270 -6.06 -11.21 -1.34
CA THR A 270 -5.05 -11.79 -0.44
C THR A 270 -5.65 -12.57 0.71
N SER A 271 -6.79 -12.11 1.29
CA SER A 271 -7.36 -12.70 2.49
C SER A 271 -8.45 -13.74 2.23
N LYS A 272 -9.19 -13.64 1.11
CA LYS A 272 -10.39 -14.46 0.86
C LYS A 272 -10.28 -15.40 -0.33
N THR A 273 -9.33 -15.20 -1.26
CA THR A 273 -9.23 -16.04 -2.46
C THR A 273 -8.18 -17.13 -2.35
N THR A 274 -8.32 -18.16 -3.21
CA THR A 274 -7.33 -19.24 -3.33
C THR A 274 -6.01 -18.73 -3.93
N ILE A 275 -6.06 -17.70 -4.80
CA ILE A 275 -4.89 -17.10 -5.42
C ILE A 275 -4.02 -16.45 -4.34
N GLY A 276 -4.62 -15.64 -3.47
CA GLY A 276 -3.91 -15.03 -2.34
C GLY A 276 -3.22 -16.09 -1.48
N ARG A 277 -3.98 -17.08 -0.98
CA ARG A 277 -3.42 -18.17 -0.16
C ARG A 277 -2.25 -18.89 -0.83
N ARG A 278 -2.34 -19.13 -2.15
CA ARG A 278 -1.26 -19.76 -2.90
C ARG A 278 -0.01 -18.87 -3.00
N ILE A 279 -0.15 -17.55 -3.17
CA ILE A 279 0.98 -16.61 -3.17
C ILE A 279 1.73 -16.67 -1.83
N TYR A 280 0.99 -16.61 -0.71
CA TYR A 280 1.59 -16.73 0.62
C TYR A 280 2.25 -18.10 0.84
N ALA A 281 1.64 -19.19 0.36
CA ALA A 281 2.22 -20.53 0.47
C ALA A 281 3.52 -20.67 -0.33
N VAL A 282 3.58 -20.12 -1.55
CA VAL A 282 4.80 -20.10 -2.38
C VAL A 282 5.90 -19.33 -1.68
N GLY A 283 5.61 -18.14 -1.16
CA GLY A 283 6.61 -17.34 -0.46
C GLY A 283 7.09 -17.95 0.86
N GLY A 284 6.23 -18.70 1.56
CA GLY A 284 6.60 -19.41 2.78
C GLY A 284 7.54 -20.60 2.51
N ASN A 285 7.21 -21.43 1.53
CA ASN A 285 8.05 -22.56 1.10
C ASN A 285 7.68 -23.01 -0.31
N VAL A 286 8.48 -22.62 -1.29
CA VAL A 286 8.27 -22.96 -2.71
C VAL A 286 8.23 -24.47 -2.95
N LYS A 287 9.10 -25.25 -2.28
CA LYS A 287 9.17 -26.72 -2.46
C LYS A 287 7.89 -27.38 -1.91
N ALA A 288 7.48 -27.02 -0.72
CA ALA A 288 6.24 -27.54 -0.11
C ALA A 288 5.00 -27.16 -0.92
N ALA A 289 4.91 -25.92 -1.40
CA ALA A 289 3.84 -25.45 -2.25
C ALA A 289 3.74 -26.26 -3.55
N LYS A 290 4.87 -26.54 -4.19
CA LYS A 290 4.94 -27.36 -5.41
C LYS A 290 4.50 -28.80 -5.16
N LEU A 291 4.93 -29.41 -4.06
CA LEU A 291 4.49 -30.76 -3.64
C LEU A 291 3.01 -30.82 -3.33
N SER A 292 2.41 -29.71 -2.89
CA SER A 292 0.96 -29.58 -2.68
C SER A 292 0.17 -29.29 -3.97
N GLY A 293 0.79 -29.40 -5.15
CA GLY A 293 0.14 -29.25 -6.45
C GLY A 293 -0.05 -27.79 -6.91
N ILE A 294 0.61 -26.82 -6.26
CA ILE A 294 0.56 -25.41 -6.70
C ILE A 294 1.53 -25.21 -7.86
N ASN A 295 1.03 -24.71 -8.99
CA ASN A 295 1.88 -24.29 -10.11
C ASN A 295 2.58 -22.97 -9.75
N THR A 296 3.79 -23.09 -9.20
CA THR A 296 4.57 -21.96 -8.70
C THR A 296 5.04 -21.05 -9.82
N GLU A 297 5.38 -21.62 -10.97
CA GLU A 297 5.86 -20.92 -12.14
C GLU A 297 4.76 -19.99 -12.70
N ARG A 298 3.54 -20.53 -12.91
CA ARG A 298 2.41 -19.72 -13.38
C ARG A 298 2.04 -18.60 -12.39
N LEU A 299 2.13 -18.90 -11.10
CA LEU A 299 1.78 -17.92 -10.07
C LEU A 299 2.79 -16.77 -10.02
N THR A 300 4.09 -17.06 -10.08
CA THR A 300 5.14 -16.04 -10.19
C THR A 300 4.96 -15.20 -11.45
N PHE A 301 4.73 -15.81 -12.60
CA PHE A 301 4.45 -15.12 -13.86
C PHE A 301 3.30 -14.12 -13.73
N LEU A 302 2.16 -14.56 -13.19
CA LEU A 302 0.97 -13.71 -12.99
C LEU A 302 1.22 -12.59 -11.99
N THR A 303 2.03 -12.83 -10.96
CA THR A 303 2.38 -11.80 -9.96
C THR A 303 3.18 -10.66 -10.60
N PHE A 304 4.15 -10.96 -11.48
CA PHE A 304 4.89 -9.94 -12.21
C PHE A 304 4.05 -9.24 -13.27
N ALA A 305 3.20 -9.95 -14.01
CA ALA A 305 2.27 -9.35 -14.96
C ALA A 305 1.32 -8.34 -14.26
N ASN A 306 0.80 -8.72 -13.09
CA ASN A 306 0.01 -7.83 -12.25
C ASN A 306 0.81 -6.63 -11.75
N MET A 307 2.08 -6.82 -11.34
CA MET A 307 2.93 -5.72 -10.90
C MET A 307 3.17 -4.71 -12.01
N GLY A 308 3.48 -5.17 -13.23
CA GLY A 308 3.65 -4.31 -14.39
C GLY A 308 2.39 -3.51 -14.74
N MET A 309 1.21 -4.11 -14.62
CA MET A 309 -0.08 -3.42 -14.81
C MET A 309 -0.28 -2.33 -13.75
N LEU A 310 0.03 -2.59 -12.48
CA LEU A 310 -0.09 -1.58 -11.42
C LEU A 310 0.96 -0.48 -11.55
N ALA A 311 2.17 -0.80 -11.99
CA ALA A 311 3.19 0.21 -12.31
C ALA A 311 2.73 1.13 -13.46
N ALA A 312 2.04 0.57 -14.48
CA ALA A 312 1.43 1.35 -15.55
C ALA A 312 0.31 2.26 -15.03
N LEU A 313 -0.59 1.74 -14.18
CA LEU A 313 -1.63 2.56 -13.56
C LEU A 313 -1.04 3.69 -12.72
N ALA A 314 0.00 3.40 -11.94
CA ALA A 314 0.73 4.41 -11.18
C ALA A 314 1.37 5.46 -12.11
N GLY A 315 1.87 5.05 -13.28
CA GLY A 315 2.42 5.94 -14.31
C GLY A 315 1.38 6.91 -14.88
N LEU A 316 0.19 6.40 -15.19
CA LEU A 316 -0.94 7.24 -15.66
C LEU A 316 -1.38 8.25 -14.59
N VAL A 317 -1.53 7.80 -13.34
CA VAL A 317 -1.89 8.66 -12.20
C VAL A 317 -0.82 9.72 -11.95
N PHE A 318 0.46 9.34 -12.01
CA PHE A 318 1.59 10.25 -11.81
C PHE A 318 1.68 11.31 -12.92
N ALA A 319 1.55 10.90 -14.20
CA ALA A 319 1.54 11.81 -15.35
C ALA A 319 0.33 12.75 -15.31
N ALA A 320 -0.86 12.25 -14.98
CA ALA A 320 -2.07 13.04 -14.82
C ALA A 320 -1.91 14.10 -13.73
N ARG A 321 -1.26 13.75 -12.61
CA ARG A 321 -1.00 14.67 -11.51
C ARG A 321 -0.01 15.79 -11.89
N LEU A 322 1.11 15.41 -12.50
CA LEU A 322 2.14 16.37 -12.90
C LEU A 322 1.73 17.20 -14.11
N ASN A 323 0.67 16.78 -14.81
CA ASN A 323 0.25 17.35 -16.09
C ASN A 323 1.35 17.32 -17.17
N THR A 324 2.32 16.45 -17.01
CA THR A 324 3.45 16.26 -17.92
C THR A 324 4.13 14.92 -17.70
N ALA A 325 4.74 14.37 -18.73
CA ALA A 325 5.69 13.28 -18.62
C ALA A 325 7.11 13.83 -18.73
N THR A 326 7.99 13.41 -17.83
CA THR A 326 9.38 13.89 -17.80
C THR A 326 10.36 12.72 -17.92
N PRO A 327 11.53 12.92 -18.52
CA PRO A 327 12.56 11.88 -18.64
C PRO A 327 13.07 11.34 -17.29
N LYS A 328 12.90 12.11 -16.22
CA LYS A 328 13.31 11.74 -14.85
C LYS A 328 12.20 11.08 -14.04
N ALA A 329 11.00 10.88 -14.63
CA ALA A 329 9.89 10.25 -13.93
C ALA A 329 10.25 8.82 -13.47
N GLY A 330 9.83 8.48 -12.26
CA GLY A 330 10.03 7.15 -11.69
C GLY A 330 11.43 6.86 -11.11
N LEU A 331 12.37 7.79 -11.18
CA LEU A 331 13.73 7.56 -10.66
C LEU A 331 13.72 7.42 -9.13
N GLY A 332 14.15 6.24 -8.64
CA GLY A 332 14.23 5.94 -7.21
C GLY A 332 12.89 5.58 -6.57
N PHE A 333 11.78 5.55 -7.33
CA PHE A 333 10.47 5.21 -6.79
C PHE A 333 10.38 3.75 -6.35
N GLU A 334 11.12 2.86 -6.99
CA GLU A 334 11.26 1.46 -6.59
C GLU A 334 11.69 1.32 -5.14
N LEU A 335 12.64 2.15 -4.70
CA LEU A 335 13.15 2.12 -3.32
C LEU A 335 12.09 2.60 -2.31
N ASP A 336 11.36 3.66 -2.63
CA ASP A 336 10.26 4.16 -1.78
C ASP A 336 9.16 3.11 -1.64
N VAL A 337 8.84 2.39 -2.71
CA VAL A 337 7.81 1.33 -2.73
C VAL A 337 8.25 0.09 -1.95
N ILE A 338 9.48 -0.36 -2.14
CA ILE A 338 10.06 -1.49 -1.40
C ILE A 338 10.13 -1.15 0.08
N ALA A 339 10.62 0.05 0.43
CA ALA A 339 10.67 0.52 1.82
C ALA A 339 9.27 0.56 2.44
N ALA A 340 8.27 1.08 1.72
CA ALA A 340 6.88 1.10 2.17
C ALA A 340 6.37 -0.30 2.54
N VAL A 341 6.63 -1.30 1.71
CA VAL A 341 6.16 -2.67 1.93
C VAL A 341 6.87 -3.33 3.12
N PHE A 342 8.19 -3.10 3.30
CA PHE A 342 8.94 -3.62 4.45
C PHE A 342 8.55 -2.92 5.76
N ILE A 343 8.45 -1.59 5.77
CA ILE A 343 7.95 -0.82 6.92
C ILE A 343 6.53 -1.28 7.27
N GLY A 344 5.72 -1.61 6.23
CA GLY A 344 4.39 -2.18 6.36
C GLY A 344 4.34 -3.62 6.91
N GLY A 345 5.48 -4.20 7.29
CA GLY A 345 5.59 -5.50 7.97
C GLY A 345 5.60 -6.71 7.04
N ALA A 346 5.88 -6.53 5.75
CA ALA A 346 6.19 -7.67 4.88
C ALA A 346 7.60 -8.20 5.19
N SER A 347 7.78 -9.52 5.11
CA SER A 347 9.08 -10.13 5.35
C SER A 347 9.87 -10.28 4.05
N MET A 348 11.17 -9.96 4.11
CA MET A 348 12.11 -10.17 3.00
C MET A 348 12.21 -11.64 2.57
N SER A 349 11.95 -12.57 3.49
CA SER A 349 11.97 -14.01 3.19
C SER A 349 10.69 -14.53 2.52
N GLY A 350 9.71 -13.67 2.26
CA GLY A 350 8.40 -14.04 1.68
C GLY A 350 7.41 -14.62 2.69
N GLY A 351 6.21 -14.91 2.22
CA GLY A 351 5.14 -15.58 3.00
C GLY A 351 4.44 -14.73 4.05
N VAL A 352 4.89 -13.50 4.32
CA VAL A 352 4.34 -12.63 5.35
C VAL A 352 4.17 -11.20 4.83
N GLY A 353 3.04 -10.58 5.14
CA GLY A 353 2.71 -9.20 4.79
C GLY A 353 1.20 -8.99 4.67
N THR A 354 0.74 -7.76 4.75
CA THR A 354 -0.68 -7.41 4.59
C THR A 354 -0.83 -6.19 3.69
N VAL A 355 -1.95 -6.13 2.95
CA VAL A 355 -2.25 -4.97 2.08
C VAL A 355 -2.38 -3.69 2.91
N VAL A 356 -3.06 -3.77 4.04
CA VAL A 356 -3.20 -2.63 4.96
C VAL A 356 -1.83 -2.17 5.46
N GLY A 357 -0.95 -3.12 5.84
CA GLY A 357 0.43 -2.81 6.25
C GLY A 357 1.19 -2.08 5.16
N ALA A 358 1.19 -2.58 3.92
CA ALA A 358 1.87 -1.94 2.79
C ALA A 358 1.35 -0.53 2.52
N VAL A 359 0.03 -0.31 2.64
CA VAL A 359 -0.59 1.02 2.49
C VAL A 359 -0.15 1.96 3.60
N VAL A 360 -0.17 1.51 4.86
CA VAL A 360 0.31 2.33 5.99
C VAL A 360 1.78 2.65 5.84
N GLY A 361 2.60 1.69 5.41
CA GLY A 361 4.02 1.91 5.10
C GLY A 361 4.22 2.93 3.96
N ALA A 362 3.38 2.89 2.93
CA ALA A 362 3.39 3.88 1.85
C ALA A 362 3.05 5.29 2.38
N PHE A 363 2.10 5.42 3.31
CA PHE A 363 1.82 6.70 3.96
C PHE A 363 2.96 7.15 4.87
N ILE A 364 3.64 6.25 5.58
CA ILE A 364 4.84 6.58 6.35
C ILE A 364 5.92 7.19 5.45
N MET A 365 6.23 6.53 4.33
CA MET A 365 7.18 7.07 3.35
C MET A 365 6.73 8.41 2.79
N GLY A 366 5.43 8.56 2.52
CA GLY A 366 4.85 9.79 2.04
C GLY A 366 4.92 10.95 3.03
N VAL A 367 4.62 10.71 4.29
CA VAL A 367 4.74 11.71 5.37
C VAL A 367 6.19 12.12 5.54
N MET A 368 7.12 11.17 5.48
CA MET A 368 8.57 11.46 5.54
C MET A 368 9.00 12.34 4.36
N ASN A 369 8.66 11.97 3.12
CA ASN A 369 9.00 12.73 1.94
C ASN A 369 8.44 14.16 1.98
N ASN A 370 7.16 14.28 2.34
CA ASN A 370 6.48 15.56 2.44
C ASN A 370 7.03 16.40 3.60
N GLY A 371 7.20 15.82 4.79
CA GLY A 371 7.74 16.50 5.97
C GLY A 371 9.16 17.01 5.76
N MET A 372 10.05 16.18 5.19
CA MET A 372 11.41 16.61 4.85
C MET A 372 11.41 17.73 3.82
N SER A 373 10.51 17.70 2.84
CA SER A 373 10.38 18.75 1.83
C SER A 373 9.89 20.07 2.43
N ILE A 374 8.95 20.04 3.38
CA ILE A 374 8.48 21.25 4.08
C ILE A 374 9.61 21.86 4.91
N LEU A 375 10.46 21.03 5.53
CA LEU A 375 11.63 21.47 6.30
C LEU A 375 12.78 21.98 5.43
N GLY A 376 12.64 21.94 4.10
CA GLY A 376 13.70 22.39 3.16
C GLY A 376 14.90 21.45 3.10
N ILE A 377 14.77 20.19 3.55
CA ILE A 377 15.84 19.19 3.45
C ILE A 377 16.08 18.87 1.97
N GLY A 378 17.32 19.02 1.52
CA GLY A 378 17.72 18.75 0.13
C GLY A 378 17.47 17.28 -0.28
N ILE A 379 17.28 17.07 -1.59
CA ILE A 379 16.98 15.73 -2.15
C ILE A 379 18.10 14.73 -1.83
N ASP A 380 19.34 15.19 -1.78
CA ASP A 380 20.54 14.43 -1.41
C ASP A 380 20.40 13.82 0.00
N TYR A 381 20.10 14.64 1.01
CA TYR A 381 19.87 14.19 2.38
C TYR A 381 18.60 13.32 2.50
N GLN A 382 17.54 13.65 1.75
CA GLN A 382 16.35 12.82 1.73
C GLN A 382 16.66 11.40 1.27
N GLN A 383 17.52 11.23 0.25
CA GLN A 383 17.92 9.89 -0.22
C GLN A 383 18.73 9.13 0.83
N VAL A 384 19.66 9.80 1.54
CA VAL A 384 20.41 9.19 2.64
C VAL A 384 19.48 8.70 3.74
N ILE A 385 18.54 9.55 4.18
CA ILE A 385 17.58 9.21 5.24
C ILE A 385 16.71 8.01 4.82
N LYS A 386 16.18 8.02 3.59
CA LYS A 386 15.38 6.91 3.06
C LYS A 386 16.16 5.59 3.02
N GLY A 387 17.42 5.65 2.56
CA GLY A 387 18.30 4.48 2.54
C GLY A 387 18.53 3.90 3.94
N LEU A 388 18.77 4.76 4.93
CA LEU A 388 18.94 4.33 6.31
C LEU A 388 17.65 3.75 6.91
N VAL A 389 16.49 4.36 6.62
CA VAL A 389 15.18 3.85 7.08
C VAL A 389 14.88 2.48 6.46
N LEU A 390 15.14 2.31 5.15
CA LEU A 390 15.01 1.00 4.49
C LEU A 390 15.90 -0.05 5.15
N LEU A 391 17.17 0.27 5.38
CA LEU A 391 18.13 -0.63 6.03
C LEU A 391 17.66 -1.02 7.44
N LEU A 392 17.23 -0.05 8.23
CA LEU A 392 16.71 -0.31 9.58
C LEU A 392 15.45 -1.19 9.57
N ALA A 393 14.54 -0.97 8.63
CA ALA A 393 13.35 -1.81 8.49
C ALA A 393 13.71 -3.27 8.19
N VAL A 394 14.66 -3.50 7.29
CA VAL A 394 15.13 -4.85 6.95
C VAL A 394 15.90 -5.50 8.11
N ILE A 395 16.77 -4.75 8.80
CA ILE A 395 17.48 -5.26 10.00
C ILE A 395 16.47 -5.69 11.06
N PHE A 396 15.43 -4.89 11.29
CA PHE A 396 14.38 -5.20 12.27
C PHE A 396 13.60 -6.47 11.90
N ASP A 397 13.27 -6.67 10.61
CA ASP A 397 12.61 -7.89 10.13
C ASP A 397 13.47 -9.13 10.36
N VAL A 398 14.74 -9.08 9.97
CA VAL A 398 15.71 -10.18 10.14
C VAL A 398 15.93 -10.51 11.62
N TYR A 399 16.09 -9.47 12.46
CA TYR A 399 16.27 -9.66 13.91
C TYR A 399 15.08 -10.35 14.58
N ASN A 400 13.86 -9.92 14.25
CA ASN A 400 12.66 -10.53 14.80
C ASN A 400 12.46 -11.97 14.33
N LYS A 401 12.82 -12.28 13.09
CA LYS A 401 12.74 -13.64 12.57
C LYS A 401 13.70 -14.60 13.25
N ASN A 402 14.91 -14.15 13.58
CA ASN A 402 15.91 -14.99 14.26
C ASN A 402 15.54 -15.28 15.74
N LYS A 403 14.56 -14.56 16.30
CA LYS A 403 14.04 -14.76 17.68
C LYS A 403 12.78 -15.62 17.75
N SER A 404 12.11 -15.87 16.64
CA SER A 404 10.91 -16.70 16.54
C SER A 404 11.24 -18.10 16.04
#